data_a637f1e3b0d87ddbda3d932f87a112e5
#
_entry.id   a637f1e3b0d87ddbda3d932f87a112e5
#
_cell.length_a   1.000
_cell.length_b   1.000
_cell.length_c   1.000
_cell.angle_alpha   90.00
_cell.angle_beta   90.00
_cell.angle_gamma   90.00
#
_symmetry.space_group_name_H-M   'P 1'
#
loop_
_entity.id
_entity.type
_entity.pdbx_description
1 polymer ?
#
loop_
_entity_poly.entity_id
_entity_poly.type
_entity_poly.pdbx_seq_one_letter_code
_entity_poly.pdbx_strand_id
1 'polypeptide(L)'
;MEDMENRVLSEAEKRVIVNSRRLEPLPEILEHASEALEMLEGKWEDIVALDEYMDSGQWLADYEADERGEIDKDLPRGVLSQDALYDTLQELQEVLRSIRRLARKSKELK
;
A
#
# COMPACT_ATOMS: atom_id res chain seq x y z
N MET A 1 11.46 -17.95 45.06
CA MET A 1 11.16 -16.96 44.01
C MET A 1 9.64 -16.83 43.93
N GLU A 2 9.14 -15.62 44.04
CA GLU A 2 7.70 -15.37 44.05
C GLU A 2 7.14 -15.53 42.66
N ASP A 3 6.03 -16.25 42.50
CA ASP A 3 5.35 -16.40 41.24
C ASP A 3 4.70 -15.08 40.81
N MET A 4 4.99 -14.60 39.59
CA MET A 4 4.46 -13.36 39.07
C MET A 4 2.92 -13.33 39.01
N GLU A 5 2.29 -14.52 38.87
CA GLU A 5 0.83 -14.64 38.80
C GLU A 5 0.14 -14.31 40.15
N ASN A 6 0.84 -14.53 41.25
CA ASN A 6 0.31 -14.29 42.59
C ASN A 6 0.69 -12.93 43.13
N ARG A 7 1.42 -12.15 42.40
CA ARG A 7 1.89 -10.84 42.82
C ARG A 7 0.91 -9.74 42.44
N VAL A 8 0.61 -8.87 43.40
CA VAL A 8 -0.18 -7.67 43.09
C VAL A 8 0.71 -6.64 42.45
N LEU A 9 0.36 -6.26 41.21
CA LEU A 9 1.10 -5.27 40.46
C LEU A 9 0.77 -3.85 40.89
N SER A 10 1.79 -3.01 40.96
CA SER A 10 1.58 -1.58 41.18
C SER A 10 0.92 -0.93 39.97
N GLU A 11 0.35 0.25 40.12
CA GLU A 11 -0.22 0.98 38.98
C GLU A 11 0.83 1.32 37.92
N ALA A 12 2.07 1.64 38.35
CA ALA A 12 3.17 1.86 37.41
C ALA A 12 3.51 0.61 36.62
N GLU A 13 3.57 -0.54 37.28
CA GLU A 13 3.84 -1.81 36.60
C GLU A 13 2.76 -2.16 35.56
N LYS A 14 1.49 -1.92 35.92
CA LYS A 14 0.38 -2.14 34.97
C LYS A 14 0.51 -1.25 33.73
N ARG A 15 0.86 0.02 33.91
CA ARG A 15 1.06 0.94 32.78
C ARG A 15 2.23 0.49 31.90
N VAL A 16 3.32 0.07 32.50
CA VAL A 16 4.51 -0.41 31.78
C VAL A 16 4.17 -1.64 30.94
N ILE A 17 3.45 -2.60 31.50
CA ILE A 17 3.04 -3.83 30.81
C ILE A 17 2.17 -3.49 29.60
N VAL A 18 1.12 -2.69 29.82
CA VAL A 18 0.19 -2.33 28.74
C VAL A 18 0.90 -1.56 27.63
N ASN A 19 1.72 -0.58 27.99
CA ASN A 19 2.39 0.25 27.01
C ASN A 19 3.53 -0.49 26.30
N SER A 20 4.19 -1.42 26.96
CA SER A 20 5.18 -2.29 26.33
C SER A 20 4.54 -3.16 25.23
N ARG A 21 3.33 -3.69 25.51
CA ARG A 21 2.57 -4.45 24.50
C ARG A 21 2.13 -3.61 23.33
N ARG A 22 1.76 -2.35 23.58
CA ARG A 22 1.40 -1.40 22.50
C ARG A 22 2.58 -1.05 21.62
N LEU A 23 3.74 -0.92 22.22
CA LEU A 23 4.97 -0.56 21.51
C LEU A 23 5.50 -1.71 20.65
N GLU A 24 5.42 -2.94 21.15
CA GLU A 24 6.10 -4.11 20.58
C GLU A 24 5.92 -4.29 19.07
N PRO A 25 4.71 -4.22 18.48
CA PRO A 25 4.53 -4.45 17.05
C PRO A 25 4.90 -3.25 16.17
N LEU A 26 5.02 -2.04 16.73
CA LEU A 26 5.12 -0.82 15.94
C LEU A 26 6.41 -0.68 15.10
N PRO A 27 7.61 -0.98 15.63
CA PRO A 27 8.82 -0.81 14.83
C PRO A 27 8.80 -1.59 13.52
N GLU A 28 8.33 -2.84 13.54
CA GLU A 28 8.24 -3.66 12.34
C GLU A 28 7.19 -3.14 11.37
N ILE A 29 6.02 -2.75 11.88
CA ILE A 29 4.96 -2.17 11.05
C ILE A 29 5.47 -0.89 10.36
N LEU A 30 6.16 -0.02 11.10
CA LEU A 30 6.69 1.22 10.54
C LEU A 30 7.76 0.97 9.48
N GLU A 31 8.61 -0.01 9.69
CA GLU A 31 9.61 -0.41 8.69
C GLU A 31 8.94 -0.84 7.39
N HIS A 32 7.95 -1.72 7.46
CA HIS A 32 7.20 -2.19 6.29
C HIS A 32 6.46 -1.04 5.59
N ALA A 33 5.83 -0.15 6.35
CA ALA A 33 5.13 1.00 5.79
C ALA A 33 6.10 1.95 5.07
N SER A 34 7.24 2.22 5.68
CA SER A 34 8.28 3.08 5.10
C SER A 34 8.81 2.51 3.78
N GLU A 35 9.12 1.22 3.76
CA GLU A 35 9.58 0.54 2.55
C GLU A 35 8.56 0.59 1.42
N ALA A 36 7.28 0.34 1.74
CA ALA A 36 6.21 0.37 0.75
C ALA A 36 6.02 1.78 0.18
N LEU A 37 6.10 2.81 1.01
CA LEU A 37 5.98 4.20 0.56
C LEU A 37 7.15 4.59 -0.34
N GLU A 38 8.37 4.20 0.00
CA GLU A 38 9.54 4.44 -0.84
C GLU A 38 9.39 3.77 -2.21
N MET A 39 8.86 2.55 -2.25
CA MET A 39 8.61 1.84 -3.50
C MET A 39 7.58 2.56 -4.36
N LEU A 40 6.49 3.05 -3.76
CA LEU A 40 5.49 3.83 -4.50
C LEU A 40 6.07 5.13 -5.05
N GLU A 41 6.85 5.85 -4.25
CA GLU A 41 7.51 7.08 -4.70
C GLU A 41 8.49 6.79 -5.84
N GLY A 42 9.25 5.70 -5.76
CA GLY A 42 10.20 5.29 -6.78
C GLY A 42 9.54 4.90 -8.10
N LYS A 43 8.27 4.54 -8.09
CA LYS A 43 7.49 4.17 -9.28
C LYS A 43 6.50 5.25 -9.71
N TRP A 44 6.55 6.42 -9.09
CA TRP A 44 5.52 7.43 -9.33
C TRP A 44 5.45 7.90 -10.78
N GLU A 45 6.57 8.09 -11.44
CA GLU A 45 6.60 8.48 -12.85
C GLU A 45 5.94 7.41 -13.75
N ASP A 46 6.19 6.13 -13.46
CA ASP A 46 5.55 5.03 -14.18
C ASP A 46 4.04 5.01 -13.93
N ILE A 47 3.62 5.27 -12.70
CA ILE A 47 2.22 5.35 -12.33
C ILE A 47 1.51 6.45 -13.11
N VAL A 48 2.10 7.64 -13.17
CA VAL A 48 1.54 8.77 -13.92
C VAL A 48 1.44 8.43 -15.41
N ALA A 49 2.48 7.79 -15.95
CA ALA A 49 2.49 7.37 -17.36
C ALA A 49 1.39 6.35 -17.67
N LEU A 50 1.15 5.39 -16.77
CA LEU A 50 0.09 4.40 -16.94
C LEU A 50 -1.30 5.04 -16.84
N ASP A 51 -1.48 5.98 -15.92
CA ASP A 51 -2.74 6.70 -15.78
C ASP A 51 -3.06 7.48 -17.05
N GLU A 52 -2.08 8.18 -17.61
CA GLU A 52 -2.22 8.91 -18.87
C GLU A 52 -2.48 7.97 -20.05
N TYR A 53 -1.81 6.84 -20.10
CA TYR A 53 -1.99 5.82 -21.13
C TYR A 53 -3.45 5.34 -21.17
N MET A 54 -4.05 5.11 -20.00
CA MET A 54 -5.45 4.71 -19.89
C MET A 54 -6.39 5.86 -20.25
N ASP A 55 -6.13 7.05 -19.71
CA ASP A 55 -7.02 8.21 -19.85
C ASP A 55 -7.04 8.79 -21.26
N SER A 56 -5.94 8.72 -21.97
CA SER A 56 -5.82 9.26 -23.33
C SER A 56 -6.58 8.47 -24.40
N GLY A 57 -7.02 7.25 -24.07
CA GLY A 57 -7.63 6.35 -25.04
C GLY A 57 -6.63 5.50 -25.82
N GLN A 58 -5.34 5.72 -25.62
CA GLN A 58 -4.30 4.93 -26.30
C GLN A 58 -4.35 3.47 -25.91
N TRP A 59 -4.65 3.18 -24.65
CA TRP A 59 -4.81 1.80 -24.18
C TRP A 59 -5.90 1.06 -24.98
N LEU A 60 -7.04 1.70 -25.18
CA LEU A 60 -8.14 1.07 -25.92
C LEU A 60 -7.74 0.80 -27.37
N ALA A 61 -7.07 1.75 -28.01
CA ALA A 61 -6.60 1.56 -29.38
C ALA A 61 -5.61 0.40 -29.47
N ASP A 62 -4.71 0.27 -28.52
CA ASP A 62 -3.72 -0.81 -28.49
C ASP A 62 -4.38 -2.16 -28.16
N TYR A 63 -5.35 -2.18 -27.28
CA TYR A 63 -6.15 -3.36 -26.99
C TYR A 63 -6.86 -3.89 -28.24
N GLU A 64 -7.49 -3.00 -29.00
CA GLU A 64 -8.16 -3.34 -30.26
C GLU A 64 -7.16 -3.85 -31.31
N ALA A 65 -5.97 -3.25 -31.39
CA ALA A 65 -4.91 -3.71 -32.26
C ALA A 65 -4.45 -5.13 -31.90
N ASP A 66 -4.34 -5.42 -30.60
CA ASP A 66 -4.00 -6.77 -30.10
C ASP A 66 -5.09 -7.79 -30.48
N GLU A 67 -6.35 -7.41 -30.35
CA GLU A 67 -7.49 -8.23 -30.73
C GLU A 67 -7.47 -8.57 -32.23
N ARG A 68 -7.00 -7.64 -33.08
CA ARG A 68 -6.85 -7.88 -34.52
C ARG A 68 -5.59 -8.67 -34.89
N GLY A 69 -4.78 -9.06 -33.89
CA GLY A 69 -3.56 -9.80 -34.14
C GLY A 69 -2.40 -8.94 -34.68
N GLU A 70 -2.48 -7.62 -34.52
CA GLU A 70 -1.45 -6.70 -35.01
C GLU A 70 -0.25 -6.56 -34.07
N ILE A 71 -0.37 -7.08 -32.84
CA ILE A 71 0.70 -7.05 -31.84
C ILE A 71 1.27 -8.45 -31.67
N ASP A 72 2.60 -8.58 -31.80
CA ASP A 72 3.30 -9.84 -31.67
C ASP A 72 3.06 -10.43 -30.26
N LYS A 73 2.63 -11.69 -30.24
CA LYS A 73 2.31 -12.40 -28.99
C LYS A 73 3.53 -12.67 -28.11
N ASP A 74 4.74 -12.58 -28.67
CA ASP A 74 5.98 -12.78 -27.94
C ASP A 74 6.42 -11.53 -27.16
N LEU A 75 5.78 -10.37 -27.40
CA LEU A 75 6.06 -9.15 -26.68
C LEU A 75 5.41 -9.15 -25.28
N PRO A 76 5.97 -8.40 -24.32
CA PRO A 76 5.31 -8.22 -23.02
C PRO A 76 4.00 -7.45 -23.22
N ARG A 77 2.86 -8.10 -22.97
CA ARG A 77 1.52 -7.58 -23.23
C ARG A 77 0.64 -7.57 -21.97
N GLY A 78 1.27 -7.63 -20.78
CA GLY A 78 0.53 -7.65 -19.51
C GLY A 78 -0.42 -6.47 -19.34
N VAL A 79 -0.05 -5.30 -19.85
CA VAL A 79 -0.85 -4.08 -19.80
C VAL A 79 -2.15 -4.19 -20.61
N LEU A 80 -2.20 -5.08 -21.59
CA LEU A 80 -3.38 -5.30 -22.43
C LEU A 80 -4.34 -6.37 -21.89
N SER A 81 -4.02 -6.97 -20.76
CA SER A 81 -4.95 -7.81 -20.02
C SER A 81 -6.17 -6.97 -19.65
N GLN A 82 -7.37 -7.51 -19.90
CA GLN A 82 -8.63 -6.76 -19.87
C GLN A 82 -8.83 -5.94 -18.59
N ASP A 83 -8.45 -6.46 -17.44
CA ASP A 83 -8.71 -5.80 -16.17
C ASP A 83 -7.44 -5.35 -15.42
N ALA A 84 -6.26 -5.82 -15.84
CA ALA A 84 -5.03 -5.63 -15.06
C ALA A 84 -4.70 -4.16 -14.80
N LEU A 85 -4.71 -3.33 -15.82
CA LEU A 85 -4.38 -1.91 -15.69
C LEU A 85 -5.47 -1.16 -14.91
N TYR A 86 -6.73 -1.39 -15.27
CA TYR A 86 -7.87 -0.75 -14.60
C TYR A 86 -7.89 -1.08 -13.12
N ASP A 87 -7.83 -2.36 -12.77
CA ASP A 87 -7.89 -2.81 -11.39
C ASP A 87 -6.70 -2.31 -10.56
N THR A 88 -5.51 -2.29 -11.15
CA THR A 88 -4.32 -1.77 -10.47
C THR A 88 -4.45 -0.28 -10.18
N LEU A 89 -4.94 0.52 -11.14
CA LEU A 89 -5.15 1.95 -10.91
C LEU A 89 -6.25 2.22 -9.88
N GLN A 90 -7.30 1.40 -9.84
CA GLN A 90 -8.34 1.50 -8.81
C GLN A 90 -7.78 1.16 -7.43
N GLU A 91 -7.00 0.11 -7.31
CA GLU A 91 -6.35 -0.27 -6.06
C GLU A 91 -5.40 0.83 -5.56
N LEU A 92 -4.65 1.44 -6.48
CA LEU A 92 -3.81 2.59 -6.15
C LEU A 92 -4.63 3.71 -5.51
N GLN A 93 -5.78 4.06 -6.09
CA GLN A 93 -6.64 5.11 -5.56
C GLN A 93 -7.15 4.77 -4.15
N GLU A 94 -7.48 3.51 -3.89
CA GLU A 94 -7.90 3.06 -2.56
C GLU A 94 -6.75 3.16 -1.55
N VAL A 95 -5.55 2.77 -1.93
CA VAL A 95 -4.36 2.88 -1.09
C VAL A 95 -4.07 4.35 -0.76
N LEU A 96 -4.13 5.24 -1.75
CA LEU A 96 -3.91 6.67 -1.54
C LEU A 96 -4.97 7.28 -0.61
N ARG A 97 -6.23 6.86 -0.72
CA ARG A 97 -7.27 7.28 0.22
C ARG A 97 -6.97 6.84 1.64
N SER A 98 -6.48 5.61 1.81
CA SER A 98 -6.08 5.10 3.12
C SER A 98 -4.92 5.89 3.71
N ILE A 99 -3.94 6.24 2.89
CA ILE A 99 -2.80 7.06 3.32
C ILE A 99 -3.28 8.45 3.78
N ARG A 100 -4.16 9.09 3.00
CA ARG A 100 -4.73 10.40 3.37
C ARG A 100 -5.52 10.34 4.67
N ARG A 101 -6.32 9.29 4.84
CA ARG A 101 -7.11 9.08 6.06
C ARG A 101 -6.19 8.93 7.27
N LEU A 102 -5.14 8.13 7.13
CA LEU A 102 -4.16 7.93 8.19
C LEU A 102 -3.41 9.22 8.52
N ALA A 103 -3.00 9.96 7.48
CA ALA A 103 -2.34 11.25 7.66
C ALA A 103 -3.21 12.25 8.43
N ARG A 104 -4.54 12.25 8.17
CA ARG A 104 -5.47 13.10 8.92
C ARG A 104 -5.54 12.70 10.40
N LYS A 105 -5.43 11.41 10.71
CA LYS A 105 -5.39 10.94 12.10
C LYS A 105 -4.18 11.43 12.86
N SER A 106 -3.12 11.85 12.18
CA SER A 106 -1.92 12.36 12.84
C SER A 106 -2.20 13.57 13.73
N LYS A 107 -3.31 14.26 13.49
CA LYS A 107 -3.75 15.39 14.33
C LYS A 107 -4.12 14.96 15.76
N GLU A 108 -4.39 13.69 15.98
CA GLU A 108 -4.67 13.13 17.31
C GLU A 108 -3.41 13.01 18.18
N LEU A 109 -2.24 13.02 17.53
CA LEU A 109 -0.96 12.92 18.24
C LEU A 109 -0.57 14.27 18.82
N LYS A 110 0.03 14.23 20.00
CA LYS A 110 0.41 15.43 20.76
C LYS A 110 1.86 15.83 20.52
#